data_510c0c0b243a18e475e668b06cfa666a
#
_entry.id   510c0c0b243a18e475e668b06cfa666a
#
_cell.length_a   1.000
_cell.length_b   1.000
_cell.length_c   1.000
_cell.angle_alpha   90.00
_cell.angle_beta   90.00
_cell.angle_gamma   90.00
#
_symmetry.space_group_name_H-M   'P 1'
#
loop_
_entity.id
_entity.type
_entity.pdbx_description
1 polymer ?
#
loop_
_entity_poly.entity_id
_entity_poly.type
_entity_poly.pdbx_seq_one_letter_code
_entity_poly.pdbx_strand_id
1 'polypeptide(L)'
;MVLQVQLCELEREKLYKKKRGFSTKKEALNWEKEFLSQQAGTVEMTFREFFELYKRDKKPRIRENTWRTKEAIVMTKIMPYLGDLLMNEISNVAIIQWQNELMKIKDDRGQTYSSTYLRTIHAQLSSILNHACRYYSLKTNVARDVGTMGEKEADEMSFWTQEEYESFIEVVKEKPQSFYAFEILYWCGLRMGELLALTKEKFDFKTGTIKIDESLQRIDGKNVITPPKTKKSIRKVLMPDFFGRGNQNLSGWFL
;
A
#
# COMPACT_ATOMS: atom_id res chain seq x y z
N MET A 1 -34.72 16.24 -6.22
CA MET A 1 -33.37 15.78 -6.64
C MET A 1 -33.52 14.47 -7.41
N VAL A 2 -32.76 14.29 -8.46
CA VAL A 2 -32.79 13.06 -9.28
C VAL A 2 -31.48 12.33 -9.04
N LEU A 3 -31.54 11.05 -8.70
CA LEU A 3 -30.38 10.19 -8.60
C LEU A 3 -30.47 9.13 -9.71
N GLN A 4 -29.39 9.01 -10.45
CA GLN A 4 -29.24 7.99 -11.48
C GLN A 4 -28.12 7.05 -11.03
N VAL A 5 -28.47 5.79 -10.81
CA VAL A 5 -27.53 4.74 -10.41
C VAL A 5 -27.21 3.89 -11.62
N GLN A 6 -25.91 3.76 -11.92
CA GLN A 6 -25.43 2.83 -12.95
C GLN A 6 -25.37 1.44 -12.35
N LEU A 7 -26.06 0.49 -12.94
CA LEU A 7 -26.24 -0.85 -12.38
C LEU A 7 -25.18 -1.85 -12.80
N CYS A 8 -24.67 -1.78 -13.98
CA CYS A 8 -23.54 -2.59 -14.46
C CYS A 8 -23.21 -2.25 -15.92
N GLU A 9 -21.98 -2.52 -16.35
CA GLU A 9 -21.59 -2.61 -17.76
C GLU A 9 -21.50 -4.11 -18.13
N LEU A 10 -22.60 -4.72 -18.49
CA LEU A 10 -22.58 -5.99 -19.20
C LEU A 10 -22.59 -5.68 -20.70
N GLU A 11 -21.55 -6.08 -21.38
CA GLU A 11 -21.33 -6.07 -22.83
C GLU A 11 -22.33 -5.20 -23.64
N ARG A 12 -22.05 -3.87 -23.77
CA ARG A 12 -22.71 -2.88 -24.62
C ARG A 12 -24.00 -2.20 -24.15
N GLU A 13 -24.60 -2.52 -23.02
CA GLU A 13 -25.71 -1.71 -22.49
C GLU A 13 -25.47 -1.23 -21.06
N LYS A 14 -25.39 0.10 -20.90
CA LYS A 14 -25.34 0.73 -19.57
C LYS A 14 -26.75 0.72 -18.98
N LEU A 15 -27.02 -0.19 -18.07
CA LEU A 15 -28.29 -0.24 -17.35
C LEU A 15 -28.29 0.84 -16.24
N TYR A 16 -29.20 1.80 -16.37
CA TYR A 16 -29.40 2.86 -15.38
C TYR A 16 -30.76 2.75 -14.73
N LYS A 17 -30.82 2.83 -13.39
CA LYS A 17 -32.08 3.03 -12.68
C LYS A 17 -32.15 4.47 -12.17
N LYS A 18 -33.21 5.19 -12.51
CA LYS A 18 -33.46 6.56 -12.07
C LYS A 18 -34.58 6.57 -11.04
N LYS A 19 -34.34 7.21 -9.89
CA LYS A 19 -35.37 7.52 -8.90
C LYS A 19 -35.42 9.04 -8.66
N ARG A 20 -36.60 9.58 -8.59
CA ARG A 20 -36.88 11.02 -8.36
C ARG A 20 -37.66 11.18 -7.07
N GLY A 21 -37.69 12.41 -6.55
CA GLY A 21 -38.54 12.74 -5.37
C GLY A 21 -37.80 12.75 -4.04
N PHE A 22 -36.47 12.76 -4.01
CA PHE A 22 -35.72 12.90 -2.76
C PHE A 22 -35.75 14.34 -2.26
N SER A 23 -36.08 14.52 -0.99
CA SER A 23 -36.12 15.83 -0.32
C SER A 23 -34.72 16.35 0.00
N THR A 24 -33.77 15.45 0.30
CA THR A 24 -32.40 15.78 0.67
C THR A 24 -31.35 14.90 -0.05
N LYS A 25 -30.13 15.41 -0.14
CA LYS A 25 -28.97 14.67 -0.65
C LYS A 25 -28.68 13.41 0.20
N LYS A 26 -28.88 13.51 1.52
CA LYS A 26 -28.68 12.40 2.47
C LYS A 26 -29.68 11.28 2.22
N GLU A 27 -30.95 11.61 1.97
CA GLU A 27 -32.00 10.66 1.62
C GLU A 27 -31.71 9.94 0.29
N ALA A 28 -31.24 10.67 -0.72
CA ALA A 28 -30.86 10.10 -1.99
C ALA A 28 -29.67 9.13 -1.85
N LEU A 29 -28.64 9.49 -1.08
CA LEU A 29 -27.48 8.63 -0.80
C LEU A 29 -27.84 7.40 0.05
N ASN A 30 -28.78 7.54 1.00
CA ASN A 30 -29.27 6.40 1.78
C ASN A 30 -30.06 5.44 0.90
N TRP A 31 -30.94 5.98 0.04
CA TRP A 31 -31.68 5.14 -0.91
C TRP A 31 -30.73 4.43 -1.89
N GLU A 32 -29.69 5.11 -2.40
CA GLU A 32 -28.67 4.47 -3.24
C GLU A 32 -27.99 3.31 -2.51
N LYS A 33 -27.62 3.51 -1.25
CA LYS A 33 -27.05 2.45 -0.41
C LYS A 33 -28.01 1.28 -0.19
N GLU A 34 -29.26 1.58 0.16
CA GLU A 34 -30.28 0.57 0.36
C GLU A 34 -30.63 -0.16 -0.94
N PHE A 35 -30.72 0.55 -2.03
CA PHE A 35 -31.00 -0.03 -3.34
C PHE A 35 -29.85 -0.93 -3.81
N LEU A 36 -28.60 -0.46 -3.70
CA LEU A 36 -27.42 -1.28 -3.96
C LEU A 36 -27.31 -2.45 -2.98
N SER A 37 -27.70 -2.28 -1.71
CA SER A 37 -27.70 -3.37 -0.73
C SER A 37 -28.85 -4.37 -0.93
N GLN A 38 -30.02 -3.93 -1.42
CA GLN A 38 -31.14 -4.83 -1.76
C GLN A 38 -30.88 -5.60 -3.05
N GLN A 39 -30.17 -5.03 -4.01
CA GLN A 39 -29.63 -5.79 -5.16
C GLN A 39 -28.43 -6.64 -4.77
N ALA A 40 -27.63 -6.21 -3.79
CA ALA A 40 -26.55 -6.99 -3.17
C ALA A 40 -27.06 -8.04 -2.15
N GLY A 41 -28.35 -8.11 -1.87
CA GLY A 41 -28.97 -9.21 -1.09
C GLY A 41 -28.78 -10.59 -1.74
N THR A 42 -28.50 -10.60 -3.01
CA THR A 42 -27.79 -11.62 -3.76
C THR A 42 -26.57 -10.93 -4.36
N VAL A 43 -25.37 -11.17 -3.85
CA VAL A 43 -24.14 -10.66 -4.47
C VAL A 43 -23.89 -11.52 -5.72
N GLU A 44 -24.79 -11.40 -6.70
CA GLU A 44 -24.75 -12.07 -8.01
C GLU A 44 -23.75 -11.43 -8.97
N MET A 45 -22.93 -10.52 -8.47
CA MET A 45 -21.84 -9.96 -9.24
C MET A 45 -20.56 -10.76 -9.03
N THR A 46 -19.70 -10.74 -10.04
CA THR A 46 -18.38 -11.37 -9.97
C THR A 46 -17.45 -10.61 -9.02
N PHE A 47 -16.39 -11.28 -8.56
CA PHE A 47 -15.35 -10.60 -7.76
C PHE A 47 -14.73 -9.43 -8.53
N ARG A 48 -14.59 -9.55 -9.85
CA ARG A 48 -14.08 -8.51 -10.74
C ARG A 48 -14.95 -7.25 -10.70
N GLU A 49 -16.24 -7.41 -10.85
CA GLU A 49 -17.22 -6.30 -10.79
C GLU A 49 -17.25 -5.67 -9.40
N PHE A 50 -17.22 -6.51 -8.36
CA PHE A 50 -17.16 -6.02 -6.98
C PHE A 50 -15.87 -5.24 -6.70
N PHE A 51 -14.73 -5.64 -7.28
CA PHE A 51 -13.48 -4.93 -7.11
C PHE A 51 -13.55 -3.50 -7.65
N GLU A 52 -14.28 -3.23 -8.72
CA GLU A 52 -14.51 -1.86 -9.22
C GLU A 52 -15.33 -1.02 -8.22
N LEU A 53 -16.33 -1.60 -7.56
CA LEU A 53 -17.06 -0.93 -6.47
C LEU A 53 -16.13 -0.64 -5.28
N TYR A 54 -15.34 -1.63 -4.88
CA TYR A 54 -14.34 -1.46 -3.82
C TYR A 54 -13.31 -0.37 -4.18
N LYS A 55 -12.85 -0.31 -5.42
CA LYS A 55 -11.96 0.74 -5.94
C LYS A 55 -12.59 2.12 -5.81
N ARG A 56 -13.83 2.28 -6.27
CA ARG A 56 -14.58 3.53 -6.16
C ARG A 56 -14.67 4.02 -4.71
N ASP A 57 -14.96 3.12 -3.78
CA ASP A 57 -15.18 3.45 -2.38
C ASP A 57 -13.88 3.67 -1.59
N LYS A 58 -12.82 2.94 -1.94
CA LYS A 58 -11.59 2.87 -1.13
C LYS A 58 -10.46 3.76 -1.63
N LYS A 59 -10.29 3.86 -2.96
CA LYS A 59 -9.19 4.64 -3.56
C LYS A 59 -9.15 6.09 -3.09
N PRO A 60 -10.27 6.85 -3.00
CA PRO A 60 -10.22 8.24 -2.53
C PRO A 60 -9.82 8.41 -1.06
N ARG A 61 -9.80 7.32 -0.28
CA ARG A 61 -9.58 7.35 1.18
C ARG A 61 -8.18 6.89 1.59
N ILE A 62 -7.36 6.47 0.64
CA ILE A 62 -6.00 5.98 0.91
C ILE A 62 -5.00 6.67 -0.02
N ARG A 63 -3.73 6.64 0.36
CA ARG A 63 -2.67 7.23 -0.46
C ARG A 63 -2.50 6.47 -1.78
N GLU A 64 -2.18 7.19 -2.84
CA GLU A 64 -2.01 6.64 -4.18
C GLU A 64 -1.05 5.45 -4.21
N ASN A 65 0.12 5.57 -3.56
CA ASN A 65 1.10 4.48 -3.51
C ASN A 65 0.55 3.22 -2.80
N THR A 66 -0.25 3.40 -1.74
CA THR A 66 -0.91 2.28 -1.05
C THR A 66 -1.96 1.62 -1.94
N TRP A 67 -2.71 2.44 -2.70
CA TRP A 67 -3.69 1.93 -3.65
C TRP A 67 -3.02 1.10 -4.74
N ARG A 68 -1.95 1.61 -5.35
CA ARG A 68 -1.20 0.93 -6.43
C ARG A 68 -0.67 -0.43 -6.00
N THR A 69 -0.05 -0.50 -4.83
CA THR A 69 0.42 -1.78 -4.29
C THR A 69 -0.74 -2.77 -4.11
N LYS A 70 -1.86 -2.30 -3.54
CA LYS A 70 -3.07 -3.11 -3.38
C LYS A 70 -3.61 -3.58 -4.74
N GLU A 71 -3.79 -2.67 -5.68
CA GLU A 71 -4.32 -2.95 -7.02
C GLU A 71 -3.42 -3.95 -7.77
N ALA A 72 -2.11 -3.75 -7.74
CA ALA A 72 -1.15 -4.65 -8.36
C ALA A 72 -1.25 -6.08 -7.79
N ILE A 73 -1.32 -6.23 -6.46
CA ILE A 73 -1.50 -7.53 -5.81
C ILE A 73 -2.83 -8.17 -6.23
N VAL A 74 -3.92 -7.41 -6.19
CA VAL A 74 -5.24 -7.94 -6.55
C VAL A 74 -5.26 -8.40 -8.01
N MET A 75 -4.80 -7.55 -8.93
CA MET A 75 -4.84 -7.86 -10.36
C MET A 75 -3.94 -9.03 -10.75
N THR A 76 -2.80 -9.21 -10.07
CA THR A 76 -1.82 -10.25 -10.45
C THR A 76 -1.94 -11.55 -9.66
N LYS A 77 -2.49 -11.51 -8.42
CA LYS A 77 -2.48 -12.66 -7.50
C LYS A 77 -3.87 -13.15 -7.09
N ILE A 78 -4.90 -12.35 -7.25
CA ILE A 78 -6.27 -12.70 -6.83
C ILE A 78 -7.18 -12.80 -8.05
N MET A 79 -7.15 -11.79 -8.90
CA MET A 79 -8.05 -11.67 -10.05
C MET A 79 -7.98 -12.86 -11.03
N PRO A 80 -6.79 -13.47 -11.33
CA PRO A 80 -6.71 -14.61 -12.23
C PRO A 80 -7.41 -15.88 -11.71
N TYR A 81 -7.64 -15.98 -10.40
CA TYR A 81 -8.21 -17.15 -9.76
C TYR A 81 -9.68 -16.97 -9.34
N LEU A 82 -10.00 -15.80 -8.83
CA LEU A 82 -11.31 -15.53 -8.21
C LEU A 82 -12.12 -14.49 -8.99
N GLY A 83 -11.53 -13.84 -9.99
CA GLY A 83 -12.12 -12.70 -10.69
C GLY A 83 -13.49 -12.97 -11.32
N ASP A 84 -13.66 -14.14 -11.89
CA ASP A 84 -14.85 -14.52 -12.64
C ASP A 84 -15.88 -15.32 -11.79
N LEU A 85 -15.52 -15.64 -10.53
CA LEU A 85 -16.45 -16.26 -9.59
C LEU A 85 -17.44 -15.22 -9.05
N LEU A 86 -18.69 -15.63 -8.88
CA LEU A 86 -19.66 -14.80 -8.17
C LEU A 86 -19.27 -14.65 -6.70
N MET A 87 -19.48 -13.47 -6.14
CA MET A 87 -19.09 -13.17 -4.76
C MET A 87 -19.71 -14.13 -3.72
N ASN A 88 -20.93 -14.61 -3.97
CA ASN A 88 -21.62 -15.59 -3.14
C ASN A 88 -21.16 -17.04 -3.36
N GLU A 89 -20.45 -17.33 -4.44
CA GLU A 89 -19.91 -18.65 -4.78
C GLU A 89 -18.45 -18.82 -4.33
N ILE A 90 -17.79 -17.73 -3.92
CA ILE A 90 -16.44 -17.83 -3.34
C ILE A 90 -16.53 -18.63 -2.03
N SER A 91 -16.15 -19.89 -2.10
CA SER A 91 -16.22 -20.83 -0.97
C SER A 91 -14.87 -20.97 -0.26
N ASN A 92 -14.90 -21.57 0.94
CA ASN A 92 -13.68 -21.92 1.68
C ASN A 92 -12.76 -22.82 0.83
N VAL A 93 -13.33 -23.74 0.06
CA VAL A 93 -12.57 -24.65 -0.82
C VAL A 93 -11.87 -23.87 -1.93
N ALA A 94 -12.55 -22.91 -2.56
CA ALA A 94 -11.96 -22.05 -3.58
C ALA A 94 -10.78 -21.23 -3.02
N ILE A 95 -10.91 -20.71 -1.79
CA ILE A 95 -9.83 -20.00 -1.11
C ILE A 95 -8.63 -20.92 -0.83
N ILE A 96 -8.87 -22.13 -0.31
CA ILE A 96 -7.80 -23.10 -0.05
C ILE A 96 -7.07 -23.49 -1.34
N GLN A 97 -7.81 -23.74 -2.42
CA GLN A 97 -7.21 -24.04 -3.73
C GLN A 97 -6.34 -22.88 -4.23
N TRP A 98 -6.87 -21.67 -4.19
CA TRP A 98 -6.12 -20.46 -4.54
C TRP A 98 -4.84 -20.28 -3.70
N GLN A 99 -4.91 -20.50 -2.38
CA GLN A 99 -3.73 -20.44 -1.49
C GLN A 99 -2.69 -21.49 -1.89
N ASN A 100 -3.14 -22.74 -2.12
CA ASN A 100 -2.25 -23.84 -2.51
C ASN A 100 -1.55 -23.56 -3.85
N GLU A 101 -2.25 -22.97 -4.82
CA GLU A 101 -1.63 -22.60 -6.09
C GLU A 101 -0.60 -21.48 -5.91
N LEU A 102 -0.90 -20.44 -5.13
CA LEU A 102 0.04 -19.36 -4.87
C LEU A 102 1.31 -19.84 -4.15
N MET A 103 1.19 -20.79 -3.21
CA MET A 103 2.33 -21.34 -2.49
C MET A 103 3.26 -22.18 -3.37
N LYS A 104 2.77 -22.70 -4.50
CA LYS A 104 3.58 -23.47 -5.46
C LYS A 104 4.34 -22.60 -6.47
N ILE A 105 3.93 -21.34 -6.65
CA ILE A 105 4.55 -20.43 -7.62
C ILE A 105 6.00 -20.17 -7.23
N LYS A 106 6.89 -20.40 -8.19
CA LYS A 106 8.32 -20.09 -8.07
C LYS A 106 8.67 -18.91 -8.95
N ASP A 107 9.60 -18.11 -8.48
CA ASP A 107 10.21 -17.03 -9.28
C ASP A 107 11.27 -17.59 -10.25
N ASP A 108 11.89 -16.71 -11.04
CA ASP A 108 12.94 -17.07 -12.01
C ASP A 108 14.19 -17.70 -11.35
N ARG A 109 14.33 -17.57 -10.02
CA ARG A 109 15.40 -18.17 -9.22
C ARG A 109 14.97 -19.50 -8.56
N GLY A 110 13.76 -19.97 -8.85
CA GLY A 110 13.20 -21.20 -8.28
C GLY A 110 12.72 -21.05 -6.83
N GLN A 111 12.65 -19.82 -6.29
CA GLN A 111 12.19 -19.56 -4.93
C GLN A 111 10.68 -19.31 -4.90
N THR A 112 10.01 -19.85 -3.88
CA THR A 112 8.59 -19.56 -3.60
C THR A 112 8.42 -18.20 -2.96
N TYR A 113 7.19 -17.70 -2.95
CA TYR A 113 6.88 -16.45 -2.24
C TYR A 113 7.18 -16.57 -0.73
N SER A 114 7.75 -15.51 -0.15
CA SER A 114 7.97 -15.45 1.30
C SER A 114 6.65 -15.50 2.06
N SER A 115 6.68 -16.07 3.27
CA SER A 115 5.51 -16.16 4.16
C SER A 115 4.88 -14.79 4.43
N THR A 116 5.68 -13.75 4.58
CA THR A 116 5.21 -12.36 4.77
C THR A 116 4.47 -11.84 3.54
N TYR A 117 4.96 -12.14 2.33
CA TYR A 117 4.29 -11.73 1.10
C TYR A 117 2.97 -12.50 0.89
N LEU A 118 2.96 -13.81 1.13
CA LEU A 118 1.73 -14.62 1.08
C LEU A 118 0.66 -14.10 2.03
N ARG A 119 1.03 -13.75 3.27
CA ARG A 119 0.11 -13.10 4.23
C ARG A 119 -0.39 -11.76 3.72
N THR A 120 0.47 -10.98 3.08
CA THR A 120 0.07 -9.69 2.51
C THR A 120 -0.97 -9.88 1.40
N ILE A 121 -0.78 -10.85 0.50
CA ILE A 121 -1.75 -11.19 -0.56
C ILE A 121 -3.09 -11.60 0.07
N HIS A 122 -3.07 -12.51 1.03
CA HIS A 122 -4.28 -12.95 1.74
C HIS A 122 -5.02 -11.80 2.43
N ALA A 123 -4.28 -10.90 3.08
CA ALA A 123 -4.85 -9.73 3.74
C ALA A 123 -5.55 -8.77 2.76
N GLN A 124 -5.09 -8.67 1.49
CA GLN A 124 -5.80 -7.88 0.48
C GLN A 124 -7.15 -8.48 0.16
N LEU A 125 -7.24 -9.81 -0.07
CA LEU A 125 -8.50 -10.49 -0.32
C LEU A 125 -9.45 -10.34 0.88
N SER A 126 -8.98 -10.65 2.09
CA SER A 126 -9.76 -10.53 3.31
C SER A 126 -10.27 -9.10 3.54
N SER A 127 -9.47 -8.07 3.20
CA SER A 127 -9.89 -6.67 3.27
C SER A 127 -11.03 -6.33 2.31
N ILE A 128 -11.03 -6.91 1.10
CA ILE A 128 -12.08 -6.70 0.09
C ILE A 128 -13.37 -7.41 0.54
N LEU A 129 -13.28 -8.67 0.97
CA LEU A 129 -14.43 -9.42 1.47
C LEU A 129 -15.02 -8.80 2.75
N ASN A 130 -14.19 -8.28 3.67
CA ASN A 130 -14.67 -7.52 4.82
C ASN A 130 -15.42 -6.25 4.41
N HIS A 131 -14.99 -5.57 3.35
CA HIS A 131 -15.71 -4.41 2.82
C HIS A 131 -17.07 -4.85 2.26
N ALA A 132 -17.13 -5.99 1.55
CA ALA A 132 -18.37 -6.58 1.05
C ALA A 132 -19.33 -6.93 2.18
N CYS A 133 -18.85 -7.59 3.24
CA CYS A 133 -19.67 -7.92 4.42
C CYS A 133 -20.22 -6.66 5.10
N ARG A 134 -19.38 -5.62 5.25
CA ARG A 134 -19.75 -4.41 5.99
C ARG A 134 -20.72 -3.50 5.24
N TYR A 135 -20.62 -3.42 3.92
CA TYR A 135 -21.32 -2.39 3.14
C TYR A 135 -22.21 -2.94 2.04
N TYR A 136 -22.05 -4.21 1.66
CA TYR A 136 -22.73 -4.82 0.52
C TYR A 136 -23.42 -6.15 0.88
N SER A 137 -23.65 -6.38 2.17
CA SER A 137 -24.47 -7.51 2.69
C SER A 137 -23.95 -8.90 2.31
N LEU A 138 -22.66 -9.06 1.98
CA LEU A 138 -22.04 -10.38 1.90
C LEU A 138 -22.13 -11.03 3.29
N LYS A 139 -22.62 -12.27 3.38
CA LYS A 139 -22.91 -12.92 4.66
C LYS A 139 -21.68 -13.13 5.53
N THR A 140 -20.60 -13.64 4.95
CA THR A 140 -19.37 -13.99 5.67
C THR A 140 -18.13 -13.65 4.85
N ASN A 141 -17.01 -13.44 5.54
CA ASN A 141 -15.72 -13.34 4.91
C ASN A 141 -15.02 -14.70 4.94
N VAL A 142 -15.24 -15.49 3.91
CA VAL A 142 -14.67 -16.84 3.78
C VAL A 142 -13.12 -16.87 3.82
N ALA A 143 -12.46 -15.82 3.39
CA ALA A 143 -11.00 -15.73 3.51
C ALA A 143 -10.54 -15.64 4.98
N ARG A 144 -11.35 -15.01 5.84
CA ARG A 144 -11.09 -14.97 7.28
C ARG A 144 -11.29 -16.34 7.92
N ASP A 145 -12.34 -17.07 7.49
CA ASP A 145 -12.68 -18.38 8.05
C ASP A 145 -11.61 -19.42 7.71
N VAL A 146 -11.07 -19.40 6.49
CA VAL A 146 -9.96 -20.27 6.07
C VAL A 146 -8.66 -19.92 6.78
N GLY A 147 -8.45 -18.65 7.09
CA GLY A 147 -7.21 -18.18 7.70
C GLY A 147 -6.11 -17.86 6.68
N THR A 148 -5.02 -17.33 7.19
CA THR A 148 -3.89 -16.86 6.36
C THR A 148 -3.00 -18.03 5.92
N MET A 149 -2.29 -17.84 4.81
CA MET A 149 -1.25 -18.74 4.32
C MET A 149 0.14 -18.27 4.75
N GLY A 150 1.10 -19.19 4.77
CA GLY A 150 2.49 -18.94 5.19
C GLY A 150 2.68 -19.03 6.70
N GLU A 151 3.92 -19.27 7.11
CA GLU A 151 4.29 -19.39 8.51
C GLU A 151 4.10 -18.09 9.27
N LYS A 152 3.80 -18.17 10.57
CA LYS A 152 3.55 -16.99 11.41
C LYS A 152 4.85 -16.30 11.82
N GLU A 153 5.90 -17.05 11.97
CA GLU A 153 7.20 -16.53 12.37
C GLU A 153 7.89 -15.93 11.15
N ALA A 154 8.32 -14.71 11.27
CA ALA A 154 9.22 -14.09 10.31
C ALA A 154 10.65 -14.42 10.72
N ASP A 155 11.53 -14.64 9.75
CA ASP A 155 12.96 -14.74 10.01
C ASP A 155 13.44 -13.50 10.78
N GLU A 156 14.41 -13.69 11.66
CA GLU A 156 15.04 -12.58 12.35
C GLU A 156 15.65 -11.61 11.32
N MET A 157 15.44 -10.33 11.56
CA MET A 157 15.95 -9.29 10.67
C MET A 157 17.46 -9.14 10.91
N SER A 158 18.27 -9.42 9.92
CA SER A 158 19.70 -9.14 9.96
C SER A 158 19.95 -7.65 10.10
N PHE A 159 20.86 -7.27 10.95
CA PHE A 159 21.37 -5.90 11.09
C PHE A 159 22.89 -5.93 11.12
N TRP A 160 23.50 -4.87 10.68
CA TRP A 160 24.94 -4.75 10.75
C TRP A 160 25.38 -4.32 12.15
N THR A 161 26.46 -4.93 12.64
CA THR A 161 27.17 -4.41 13.80
C THR A 161 27.89 -3.12 13.42
N GLN A 162 28.37 -2.40 14.43
CA GLN A 162 29.14 -1.17 14.17
C GLN A 162 30.42 -1.48 13.39
N GLU A 163 31.11 -2.55 13.72
CA GLU A 163 32.35 -2.97 13.06
C GLU A 163 32.12 -3.35 11.58
N GLU A 164 31.01 -4.03 11.29
CA GLU A 164 30.61 -4.34 9.91
C GLU A 164 30.29 -3.08 9.12
N TYR A 165 29.57 -2.12 9.72
CA TYR A 165 29.28 -0.85 9.09
C TYR A 165 30.56 -0.05 8.84
N GLU A 166 31.48 0.04 9.80
CA GLU A 166 32.76 0.75 9.66
C GLU A 166 33.61 0.15 8.54
N SER A 167 33.63 -1.18 8.43
CA SER A 167 34.32 -1.86 7.31
C SER A 167 33.68 -1.55 5.96
N PHE A 168 32.36 -1.49 5.88
CA PHE A 168 31.64 -1.13 4.67
C PHE A 168 31.88 0.32 4.25
N ILE A 169 31.80 1.27 5.19
CA ILE A 169 31.88 2.69 4.86
C ILE A 169 33.28 3.10 4.36
N GLU A 170 34.34 2.41 4.80
CA GLU A 170 35.70 2.58 4.28
C GLU A 170 35.77 2.35 2.77
N VAL A 171 35.10 1.30 2.27
CA VAL A 171 35.06 0.99 0.82
C VAL A 171 34.29 2.05 0.03
N VAL A 172 33.34 2.72 0.67
CA VAL A 172 32.47 3.72 0.01
C VAL A 172 33.07 5.14 0.02
N LYS A 173 34.13 5.37 0.78
CA LYS A 173 34.78 6.70 0.93
C LYS A 173 35.13 7.38 -0.40
N GLU A 174 35.52 6.62 -1.42
CA GLU A 174 35.86 7.14 -2.74
C GLU A 174 34.67 7.73 -3.51
N LYS A 175 33.43 7.48 -3.02
CA LYS A 175 32.18 7.99 -3.61
C LYS A 175 31.51 8.97 -2.65
N PRO A 176 31.86 10.27 -2.64
CA PRO A 176 31.44 11.21 -1.60
C PRO A 176 29.92 11.27 -1.39
N GLN A 177 29.11 11.24 -2.45
CA GLN A 177 27.65 11.26 -2.34
C GLN A 177 27.12 10.02 -1.61
N SER A 178 27.61 8.83 -1.96
CA SER A 178 27.21 7.58 -1.31
C SER A 178 27.70 7.53 0.14
N PHE A 179 28.94 7.97 0.38
CA PHE A 179 29.52 8.04 1.72
C PHE A 179 28.64 8.85 2.67
N TYR A 180 28.35 10.12 2.35
CA TYR A 180 27.52 10.97 3.20
C TYR A 180 26.07 10.46 3.31
N ALA A 181 25.53 9.86 2.26
CA ALA A 181 24.19 9.27 2.30
C ALA A 181 24.11 8.11 3.32
N PHE A 182 25.08 7.19 3.30
CA PHE A 182 25.13 6.09 4.26
C PHE A 182 25.42 6.56 5.67
N GLU A 183 26.32 7.52 5.85
CA GLU A 183 26.60 8.13 7.14
C GLU A 183 25.34 8.74 7.78
N ILE A 184 24.56 9.52 7.00
CA ILE A 184 23.30 10.09 7.49
C ILE A 184 22.27 9.01 7.80
N LEU A 185 22.16 7.99 6.95
CA LEU A 185 21.22 6.87 7.20
C LEU A 185 21.56 6.13 8.48
N TYR A 186 22.81 5.80 8.69
CA TYR A 186 23.27 5.01 9.82
C TYR A 186 23.18 5.80 11.14
N TRP A 187 23.82 6.96 11.20
CA TRP A 187 23.92 7.72 12.45
C TRP A 187 22.67 8.51 12.81
N CYS A 188 21.91 8.98 11.82
CA CYS A 188 20.72 9.78 12.06
C CYS A 188 19.43 8.94 11.99
N GLY A 189 19.47 7.67 11.59
CA GLY A 189 18.32 6.78 11.54
C GLY A 189 17.22 7.25 10.60
N LEU A 190 17.58 7.85 9.46
CA LEU A 190 16.62 8.30 8.46
C LEU A 190 16.12 7.13 7.62
N ARG A 191 14.89 7.26 7.12
CA ARG A 191 14.41 6.36 6.06
C ARG A 191 14.97 6.81 4.71
N MET A 192 15.20 5.87 3.78
CA MET A 192 15.71 6.17 2.43
C MET A 192 14.94 7.32 1.75
N GLY A 193 13.61 7.30 1.79
CA GLY A 193 12.80 8.35 1.18
C GLY A 193 12.94 9.72 1.87
N GLU A 194 13.21 9.74 3.17
CA GLU A 194 13.49 10.98 3.92
C GLU A 194 14.85 11.53 3.52
N LEU A 195 15.87 10.68 3.43
CA LEU A 195 17.20 11.05 2.93
C LEU A 195 17.12 11.67 1.53
N LEU A 196 16.43 11.02 0.59
CA LEU A 196 16.31 11.48 -0.80
C LEU A 196 15.49 12.77 -0.96
N ALA A 197 14.75 13.19 0.07
CA ALA A 197 14.02 14.46 0.10
C ALA A 197 14.78 15.58 0.82
N LEU A 198 16.01 15.32 1.31
CA LEU A 198 16.80 16.33 1.98
C LEU A 198 17.30 17.39 0.97
N THR A 199 17.19 18.63 1.37
CA THR A 199 17.80 19.79 0.70
C THR A 199 18.69 20.53 1.67
N LYS A 200 19.54 21.42 1.18
CA LYS A 200 20.47 22.20 1.99
C LYS A 200 19.79 22.95 3.12
N GLU A 201 18.58 23.46 2.88
CA GLU A 201 17.80 24.25 3.83
C GLU A 201 17.28 23.43 5.02
N LYS A 202 17.30 22.09 4.91
CA LYS A 202 16.92 21.19 6.01
C LYS A 202 18.02 21.04 7.08
N PHE A 203 19.25 21.44 6.76
CA PHE A 203 20.38 21.35 7.66
C PHE A 203 20.57 22.65 8.43
N ASP A 204 20.53 22.57 9.74
CA ASP A 204 20.89 23.66 10.64
C ASP A 204 22.24 23.34 11.31
N PHE A 205 23.30 23.83 10.70
CA PHE A 205 24.67 23.61 11.21
C PHE A 205 24.95 24.37 12.51
N LYS A 206 24.16 25.39 12.86
CA LYS A 206 24.32 26.12 14.13
C LYS A 206 23.83 25.29 15.30
N THR A 207 22.71 24.62 15.13
CA THR A 207 22.14 23.74 16.16
C THR A 207 22.51 22.27 15.98
N GLY A 208 23.25 21.92 14.92
CA GLY A 208 23.62 20.54 14.63
C GLY A 208 22.41 19.64 14.34
N THR A 209 21.38 20.15 13.66
CA THR A 209 20.15 19.39 13.43
C THR A 209 19.74 19.32 11.96
N ILE A 210 19.08 18.19 11.61
CA ILE A 210 18.42 17.99 10.32
C ILE A 210 16.92 18.00 10.53
N LYS A 211 16.19 18.79 9.75
CA LYS A 211 14.72 18.80 9.75
C LYS A 211 14.18 17.75 8.78
N ILE A 212 13.37 16.83 9.29
CA ILE A 212 12.72 15.78 8.52
C ILE A 212 11.22 16.09 8.44
N ASP A 213 10.74 16.55 7.30
CA ASP A 213 9.34 16.93 7.07
C ASP A 213 8.81 16.51 5.70
N GLU A 214 9.62 15.81 4.91
CA GLU A 214 9.28 15.33 3.57
C GLU A 214 9.88 13.94 3.32
N SER A 215 9.36 13.25 2.32
CA SER A 215 9.85 11.96 1.86
C SER A 215 9.67 11.86 0.35
N LEU A 216 10.73 11.50 -0.38
CA LEU A 216 10.68 11.25 -1.80
C LEU A 216 10.25 9.81 -2.07
N GLN A 217 9.35 9.63 -3.01
CA GLN A 217 8.90 8.35 -3.52
C GLN A 217 8.95 8.35 -5.05
N ARG A 218 9.31 7.22 -5.64
CA ARG A 218 9.24 7.06 -7.09
C ARG A 218 7.90 6.41 -7.47
N ILE A 219 7.06 7.17 -8.18
CA ILE A 219 5.73 6.75 -8.61
C ILE A 219 5.66 6.89 -10.14
N ASP A 220 5.40 5.80 -10.86
CA ASP A 220 5.41 5.74 -12.34
C ASP A 220 6.68 6.32 -12.99
N GLY A 221 7.81 5.98 -12.41
CA GLY A 221 9.09 6.49 -12.90
C GLY A 221 9.36 7.96 -12.55
N LYS A 222 8.42 8.67 -11.92
CA LYS A 222 8.55 10.07 -11.52
C LYS A 222 8.87 10.19 -10.04
N ASN A 223 9.74 11.13 -9.70
CA ASN A 223 10.04 11.47 -8.32
C ASN A 223 8.92 12.36 -7.76
N VAL A 224 8.31 11.94 -6.67
CA VAL A 224 7.21 12.66 -6.00
C VAL A 224 7.59 12.89 -4.54
N ILE A 225 7.65 14.16 -4.13
CA ILE A 225 7.85 14.54 -2.74
C ILE A 225 6.48 14.53 -2.05
N THR A 226 6.41 13.84 -0.93
CA THR A 226 5.18 13.69 -0.15
C THR A 226 5.41 14.10 1.29
N PRO A 227 4.40 14.66 1.97
CA PRO A 227 4.48 14.88 3.41
C PRO A 227 4.55 13.54 4.16
N PRO A 228 5.09 13.52 5.38
CA PRO A 228 5.14 12.32 6.21
C PRO A 228 3.74 11.72 6.45
N LYS A 229 3.70 10.42 6.79
CA LYS A 229 2.43 9.71 7.05
C LYS A 229 1.64 10.30 8.22
N THR A 230 2.33 10.80 9.22
CA THR A 230 1.73 11.39 10.42
C THR A 230 2.45 12.67 10.81
N LYS A 231 1.76 13.58 11.50
CA LYS A 231 2.38 14.80 12.07
C LYS A 231 3.54 14.49 13.01
N LYS A 232 3.49 13.37 13.74
CA LYS A 232 4.58 12.91 14.63
C LYS A 232 5.84 12.48 13.87
N SER A 233 5.76 12.22 12.59
CA SER A 233 6.92 11.88 11.74
C SER A 233 7.73 13.13 11.35
N ILE A 234 7.17 14.33 11.51
CA ILE A 234 7.92 15.58 11.39
C ILE A 234 8.78 15.70 12.64
N ARG A 235 10.10 15.72 12.45
CA ARG A 235 11.05 15.74 13.56
C ARG A 235 12.34 16.46 13.18
N LYS A 236 13.09 16.87 14.19
CA LYS A 236 14.49 17.25 14.05
C LYS A 236 15.35 16.11 14.59
N VAL A 237 16.40 15.77 13.91
CA VAL A 237 17.38 14.75 14.28
C VAL A 237 18.72 15.44 14.50
N LEU A 238 19.41 15.07 15.57
CA LEU A 238 20.78 15.56 15.82
C LEU A 238 21.74 14.93 14.81
N MET A 239 22.63 15.75 14.27
CA MET A 239 23.75 15.27 13.48
C MET A 239 24.89 14.88 14.42
N PRO A 240 25.63 13.81 14.11
CA PRO A 240 26.90 13.55 14.79
C PRO A 240 27.86 14.72 14.68
N ASP A 241 28.69 14.95 15.70
CA ASP A 241 29.61 16.08 15.78
C ASP A 241 30.59 16.16 14.62
N PHE A 242 30.98 15.02 14.04
CA PHE A 242 31.88 14.98 12.89
C PHE A 242 31.27 15.54 11.59
N PHE A 243 29.92 15.61 11.49
CA PHE A 243 29.25 16.33 10.39
C PHE A 243 29.27 17.85 10.58
N GLY A 244 29.27 18.35 11.83
CA GLY A 244 29.15 19.77 12.16
C GLY A 244 30.49 20.53 12.18
N ARG A 245 31.59 19.83 12.47
CA ARG A 245 32.90 20.44 12.65
C ARG A 245 33.72 20.43 11.35
N GLY A 246 33.53 21.43 10.51
CA GLY A 246 34.48 21.73 9.45
C GLY A 246 34.19 21.15 8.08
N ASN A 247 33.08 20.54 7.83
CA ASN A 247 32.77 20.00 6.51
C ASN A 247 32.03 21.03 5.63
N GLN A 248 32.78 22.01 5.09
CA GLN A 248 32.33 22.79 3.93
C GLN A 248 32.10 21.91 2.69
N ASN A 249 32.49 20.64 2.74
CA ASN A 249 32.36 19.66 1.67
C ASN A 249 30.94 19.05 1.52
N LEU A 250 30.00 19.28 2.45
CA LEU A 250 28.60 18.94 2.22
C LEU A 250 27.97 19.75 1.07
N SER A 251 28.60 20.84 0.64
CA SER A 251 28.16 21.59 -0.55
C SER A 251 28.24 20.77 -1.84
N GLY A 252 29.11 19.77 -1.93
CA GLY A 252 29.22 18.87 -3.07
C GLY A 252 28.15 17.74 -3.10
N TRP A 253 27.37 17.58 -2.03
CA TRP A 253 26.30 16.58 -1.97
C TRP A 253 24.97 17.07 -2.55
N PHE A 254 24.77 18.38 -2.59
CA PHE A 254 23.55 19.04 -3.08
C PHE A 254 23.62 19.48 -4.56
N LEU A 255 24.42 18.82 -5.39
CA LEU A 255 24.48 19.06 -6.83
C LEU A 255 23.53 18.15 -7.61
#